data_7e053b835dd83ae2a088edabc08d026b
#
_entry.id   7e053b835dd83ae2a088edabc08d026b
#
_cell.length_a   1.000
_cell.length_b   1.000
_cell.length_c   1.000
_cell.angle_alpha   90.00
_cell.angle_beta   90.00
_cell.angle_gamma   90.00
#
_symmetry.space_group_name_H-M   'P 1'
#
loop_
_entity.id
_entity.type
_entity.pdbx_description
1 polymer ?
#
loop_
_entity_poly.entity_id
_entity_poly.type
_entity_poly.pdbx_seq_one_letter_code
_entity_poly.pdbx_strand_id
1 'polypeptide(L)'
;YETEIRKNSEQQIKIHAQTKTTIDGLIEQTNQITSDTTNLANALRGDSKTQGDYGEMTLKLLFDKSGLEEDLHYVLQENYKVSDGEGLKDQRPDAIVYLPHERHLVIDSKFSFRAYYDYCSVSDEKERDKFGKLHSQRVKERIKELSEKKYSDIKELKTPGMTFLFIGIDDALNIALKYDNSLLSFATKKNIALLSPTQLHMALHMFENLWRIDKQSEQAFKIYEEARKLVEKLAGFVDSMDSLGNTIALSQKKFTDAKNKLVDGTGSISSRINKLISLGEKETKKIKNDD
;
A
#
# COMPACT_ATOMS: atom_id res chain seq x y z
N TYR A 1 15.79 -28.42 6.74
CA TYR A 1 14.31 -28.62 6.63
C TYR A 1 13.59 -28.36 7.95
N GLU A 2 14.00 -29.00 9.07
CA GLU A 2 13.39 -28.77 10.41
C GLU A 2 13.60 -27.33 10.93
N THR A 3 14.75 -26.75 10.70
CA THR A 3 15.06 -25.36 11.08
C THR A 3 14.21 -24.33 10.31
N GLU A 4 13.89 -24.60 9.05
CA GLU A 4 13.05 -23.74 8.22
C GLU A 4 11.56 -23.82 8.62
N ILE A 5 11.09 -25.04 8.91
CA ILE A 5 9.72 -25.27 9.42
C ILE A 5 9.54 -24.56 10.78
N ARG A 6 10.52 -24.65 11.67
CA ARG A 6 10.49 -23.99 12.97
C ARG A 6 10.49 -22.46 12.85
N LYS A 7 11.31 -21.91 11.95
CA LYS A 7 11.36 -20.46 11.66
C LYS A 7 10.05 -19.93 11.08
N ASN A 8 9.43 -20.69 10.17
CA ASN A 8 8.11 -20.37 9.63
C ASN A 8 7.02 -20.43 10.70
N SER A 9 7.06 -21.44 11.58
CA SER A 9 6.11 -21.55 12.69
C SER A 9 6.25 -20.39 13.69
N GLU A 10 7.48 -20.01 14.05
CA GLU A 10 7.74 -18.86 14.94
C GLU A 10 7.30 -17.54 14.30
N GLN A 11 7.47 -17.36 12.98
CA GLN A 11 6.95 -16.20 12.25
C GLN A 11 5.42 -16.18 12.22
N GLN A 12 4.75 -17.30 12.00
CA GLN A 12 3.29 -17.38 12.04
C GLN A 12 2.73 -17.05 13.43
N ILE A 13 3.35 -17.56 14.49
CA ILE A 13 2.97 -17.24 15.88
C ILE A 13 3.11 -15.73 16.14
N LYS A 14 4.21 -15.13 15.69
CA LYS A 14 4.45 -13.69 15.85
C LYS A 14 3.43 -12.84 15.07
N ILE A 15 3.12 -13.22 13.84
CA ILE A 15 2.09 -12.56 13.02
C ILE A 15 0.72 -12.71 13.71
N HIS A 16 0.37 -13.88 14.20
CA HIS A 16 -0.89 -14.11 14.93
C HIS A 16 -1.00 -13.26 16.19
N ALA A 17 0.08 -13.16 16.98
CA ALA A 17 0.10 -12.33 18.18
C ALA A 17 -0.03 -10.85 17.86
N GLN A 18 0.67 -10.37 16.82
CA GLN A 18 0.55 -8.98 16.34
C GLN A 18 -0.84 -8.67 15.81
N THR A 19 -1.43 -9.58 15.03
CA THR A 19 -2.80 -9.44 14.51
C THR A 19 -3.82 -9.36 15.64
N LYS A 20 -3.68 -10.22 16.66
CA LYS A 20 -4.56 -10.18 17.83
C LYS A 20 -4.46 -8.85 18.57
N THR A 21 -3.25 -8.38 18.87
CA THR A 21 -3.04 -7.10 19.55
C THR A 21 -3.63 -5.93 18.75
N THR A 22 -3.49 -5.97 17.42
CA THR A 22 -4.08 -4.95 16.54
C THR A 22 -5.62 -5.00 16.59
N ILE A 23 -6.21 -6.19 16.55
CA ILE A 23 -7.66 -6.37 16.65
C ILE A 23 -8.19 -5.90 18.02
N ASP A 24 -7.53 -6.28 19.11
CA ASP A 24 -7.93 -5.87 20.46
C ASP A 24 -7.85 -4.33 20.61
N GLY A 25 -6.79 -3.70 20.10
CA GLY A 25 -6.66 -2.24 20.06
C GLY A 25 -7.75 -1.54 19.22
N LEU A 26 -8.10 -2.11 18.06
CA LEU A 26 -9.20 -1.63 17.22
C LEU A 26 -10.55 -1.71 17.92
N ILE A 27 -10.81 -2.80 18.66
CA ILE A 27 -12.05 -2.97 19.44
C ILE A 27 -12.13 -1.89 20.54
N GLU A 28 -11.06 -1.63 21.26
CA GLU A 28 -11.03 -0.62 22.32
C GLU A 28 -11.24 0.79 21.75
N GLN A 29 -10.54 1.15 20.66
CA GLN A 29 -10.74 2.43 19.97
C GLN A 29 -12.17 2.57 19.43
N THR A 30 -12.73 1.50 18.86
CA THR A 30 -14.12 1.50 18.36
C THR A 30 -15.12 1.73 19.47
N ASN A 31 -14.95 1.09 20.63
CA ASN A 31 -15.80 1.31 21.80
C ASN A 31 -15.72 2.75 22.31
N GLN A 32 -14.54 3.34 22.35
CA GLN A 32 -14.34 4.73 22.73
C GLN A 32 -15.03 5.69 21.76
N ILE A 33 -14.88 5.47 20.44
CA ILE A 33 -15.53 6.27 19.40
C ILE A 33 -17.06 6.17 19.51
N THR A 34 -17.60 4.97 19.73
CA THR A 34 -19.05 4.76 19.91
C THR A 34 -19.57 5.55 21.12
N SER A 35 -18.82 5.55 22.22
CA SER A 35 -19.15 6.36 23.40
C SER A 35 -19.10 7.86 23.10
N ASP A 36 -18.03 8.34 22.47
CA ASP A 36 -17.84 9.75 22.15
C ASP A 36 -18.92 10.26 21.19
N THR A 37 -19.24 9.49 20.14
CA THR A 37 -20.30 9.85 19.17
C THR A 37 -21.69 9.82 19.81
N THR A 38 -21.98 8.87 20.68
CA THR A 38 -23.25 8.80 21.40
C THR A 38 -23.43 9.99 22.36
N ASN A 39 -22.39 10.37 23.08
CA ASN A 39 -22.39 11.51 23.98
C ASN A 39 -22.61 12.83 23.23
N LEU A 40 -21.92 12.99 22.08
CA LEU A 40 -22.07 14.17 21.24
C LEU A 40 -23.46 14.23 20.58
N ALA A 41 -23.99 13.10 20.10
CA ALA A 41 -25.36 13.01 19.58
C ALA A 41 -26.40 13.42 20.60
N ASN A 42 -26.24 13.01 21.87
CA ASN A 42 -27.13 13.39 22.94
C ASN A 42 -27.07 14.89 23.29
N ALA A 43 -25.90 15.51 23.19
CA ALA A 43 -25.70 16.94 23.43
C ALA A 43 -26.34 17.84 22.35
N LEU A 44 -26.48 17.32 21.11
CA LEU A 44 -26.98 18.08 19.95
C LEU A 44 -28.46 17.83 19.63
N ARG A 45 -29.24 17.35 20.60
CA ARG A 45 -30.70 17.22 20.47
C ARG A 45 -31.36 18.58 20.26
N GLY A 46 -31.86 18.87 19.05
CA GLY A 46 -32.82 19.96 18.93
C GLY A 46 -32.90 20.73 17.62
N ASP A 47 -31.88 20.84 16.79
CA ASP A 47 -31.91 21.64 15.56
C ASP A 47 -31.41 20.89 14.34
N SER A 48 -32.12 20.98 13.20
CA SER A 48 -31.80 20.27 11.97
C SER A 48 -30.47 20.73 11.33
N LYS A 49 -30.06 21.98 11.53
CA LYS A 49 -28.77 22.51 11.09
C LYS A 49 -27.64 21.89 11.90
N THR A 50 -27.82 21.83 13.22
CA THR A 50 -26.89 21.21 14.17
C THR A 50 -26.72 19.70 13.90
N GLN A 51 -27.74 19.02 13.35
CA GLN A 51 -27.63 17.58 12.95
C GLN A 51 -26.79 17.37 11.72
N GLY A 52 -26.79 18.30 10.74
CA GLY A 52 -25.88 18.26 9.58
C GLY A 52 -24.42 18.45 10.01
N ASP A 53 -24.19 19.48 10.82
CA ASP A 53 -22.87 19.81 11.39
C ASP A 53 -22.31 18.63 12.23
N TYR A 54 -23.19 17.89 12.93
CA TYR A 54 -22.82 16.69 13.70
C TYR A 54 -22.25 15.57 12.81
N GLY A 55 -22.91 15.27 11.68
CA GLY A 55 -22.44 14.23 10.75
C GLY A 55 -21.03 14.55 10.20
N GLU A 56 -20.82 15.82 9.83
CA GLU A 56 -19.52 16.31 9.33
C GLU A 56 -18.45 16.27 10.43
N MET A 57 -18.80 16.70 11.66
CA MET A 57 -17.88 16.67 12.81
C MET A 57 -17.50 15.24 13.21
N THR A 58 -18.46 14.32 13.23
CA THR A 58 -18.20 12.90 13.51
C THR A 58 -17.33 12.28 12.42
N LEU A 59 -17.59 12.62 11.16
CA LEU A 59 -16.79 12.17 10.04
C LEU A 59 -15.33 12.64 10.18
N LYS A 60 -15.11 13.92 10.48
CA LYS A 60 -13.78 14.48 10.72
C LYS A 60 -13.07 13.78 11.89
N LEU A 61 -13.75 13.56 13.00
CA LEU A 61 -13.20 12.85 14.17
C LEU A 61 -12.72 11.42 13.79
N LEU A 62 -13.48 10.72 12.95
CA LEU A 62 -13.10 9.38 12.49
C LEU A 62 -11.87 9.41 11.61
N PHE A 63 -11.73 10.40 10.74
CA PHE A 63 -10.53 10.59 9.92
C PHE A 63 -9.31 10.93 10.79
N ASP A 64 -9.43 11.86 11.72
CA ASP A 64 -8.35 12.25 12.64
C ASP A 64 -7.82 11.06 13.45
N LYS A 65 -8.70 10.09 13.79
CA LYS A 65 -8.34 8.88 14.55
C LYS A 65 -7.93 7.69 13.67
N SER A 66 -8.03 7.79 12.34
CA SER A 66 -7.79 6.66 11.43
C SER A 66 -6.31 6.42 11.11
N GLY A 67 -5.44 7.37 11.40
CA GLY A 67 -4.04 7.37 10.96
C GLY A 67 -3.83 7.79 9.50
N LEU A 68 -4.91 8.18 8.79
CA LEU A 68 -4.82 8.75 7.44
C LEU A 68 -4.47 10.25 7.54
N GLU A 69 -3.74 10.76 6.55
CA GLU A 69 -3.30 12.14 6.46
C GLU A 69 -4.19 12.91 5.48
N GLU A 70 -4.70 14.09 5.92
CA GLU A 70 -5.47 15.01 5.07
C GLU A 70 -4.60 15.48 3.89
N ASP A 71 -5.20 15.77 2.76
CA ASP A 71 -4.59 16.11 1.47
C ASP A 71 -3.73 15.02 0.81
N LEU A 72 -3.34 13.98 1.54
CA LEU A 72 -2.58 12.84 0.99
C LEU A 72 -3.47 11.61 0.80
N HIS A 73 -4.21 11.23 1.82
CA HIS A 73 -5.03 10.02 1.84
C HIS A 73 -6.53 10.32 1.75
N TYR A 74 -6.96 11.53 2.12
CA TYR A 74 -8.34 11.98 2.02
C TYR A 74 -8.44 13.49 1.91
N VAL A 75 -9.59 13.96 1.42
CA VAL A 75 -9.98 15.38 1.44
C VAL A 75 -11.41 15.51 1.92
N LEU A 76 -11.70 16.62 2.63
CA LEU A 76 -13.02 16.93 3.12
C LEU A 76 -13.64 18.09 2.30
N GLN A 77 -14.93 17.95 1.96
CA GLN A 77 -15.76 19.00 1.37
C GLN A 77 -15.20 19.70 0.12
N GLU A 78 -14.50 18.97 -0.74
CA GLU A 78 -13.96 19.49 -2.00
C GLU A 78 -15.07 19.65 -3.06
N ASN A 79 -15.01 20.75 -3.83
CA ASN A 79 -16.00 21.05 -4.86
C ASN A 79 -15.56 20.52 -6.24
N TYR A 80 -16.43 19.78 -6.89
CA TYR A 80 -16.25 19.25 -8.24
C TYR A 80 -17.29 19.79 -9.20
N LYS A 81 -16.88 20.07 -10.43
CA LYS A 81 -17.77 20.50 -11.50
C LYS A 81 -18.14 19.32 -12.39
N VAL A 82 -19.40 18.95 -12.41
CA VAL A 82 -19.91 17.86 -13.25
C VAL A 82 -20.75 18.42 -14.37
N SER A 83 -20.52 17.93 -15.61
CA SER A 83 -21.35 18.28 -16.76
C SER A 83 -22.62 17.42 -16.75
N ASP A 84 -23.79 18.04 -16.64
CA ASP A 84 -25.11 17.37 -16.59
C ASP A 84 -25.85 17.41 -17.95
N GLY A 85 -25.16 17.70 -19.06
CA GLY A 85 -25.80 17.88 -20.38
C GLY A 85 -26.58 19.18 -20.54
N GLU A 86 -27.03 19.81 -19.46
CA GLU A 86 -27.72 21.11 -19.40
C GLU A 86 -26.80 22.23 -18.85
N GLY A 87 -25.59 21.90 -18.35
CA GLY A 87 -24.63 22.85 -17.81
C GLY A 87 -23.60 22.22 -16.86
N LEU A 88 -22.83 23.06 -16.17
CA LEU A 88 -21.92 22.65 -15.09
C LEU A 88 -22.67 22.73 -13.76
N LYS A 89 -22.71 21.63 -13.04
CA LYS A 89 -23.31 21.52 -11.71
C LYS A 89 -22.24 21.26 -10.69
N ASP A 90 -22.22 22.07 -9.63
CA ASP A 90 -21.29 21.86 -8.53
C ASP A 90 -21.76 20.65 -7.68
N GLN A 91 -20.86 19.68 -7.49
CA GLN A 91 -21.06 18.57 -6.58
C GLN A 91 -19.99 18.64 -5.47
N ARG A 92 -20.45 18.53 -4.22
CA ARG A 92 -19.59 18.59 -3.05
C ARG A 92 -19.85 17.37 -2.16
N PRO A 93 -19.07 16.30 -2.34
CA PRO A 93 -19.06 15.20 -1.39
C PRO A 93 -18.52 15.65 -0.04
N ASP A 94 -18.97 15.02 1.05
CA ASP A 94 -18.51 15.38 2.39
C ASP A 94 -17.08 14.88 2.65
N ALA A 95 -16.69 13.75 2.07
CA ALA A 95 -15.28 13.30 2.03
C ALA A 95 -14.99 12.46 0.78
N ILE A 96 -13.73 12.49 0.38
CA ILE A 96 -13.17 11.60 -0.63
C ILE A 96 -11.94 10.93 -0.02
N VAL A 97 -11.88 9.61 -0.09
CA VAL A 97 -10.72 8.82 0.33
C VAL A 97 -9.97 8.37 -0.93
N TYR A 98 -8.69 8.66 -0.96
CA TYR A 98 -7.77 8.16 -1.97
C TYR A 98 -7.31 6.76 -1.58
N LEU A 99 -7.38 5.84 -2.52
CA LEU A 99 -6.92 4.46 -2.37
C LEU A 99 -5.72 4.22 -3.29
N PRO A 100 -4.88 3.23 -3.02
CA PRO A 100 -3.81 2.84 -3.94
C PRO A 100 -4.31 2.62 -5.36
N HIS A 101 -3.42 2.81 -6.34
CA HIS A 101 -3.71 2.69 -7.78
C HIS A 101 -4.75 3.69 -8.28
N GLU A 102 -4.69 4.95 -7.77
CA GLU A 102 -5.53 6.07 -8.22
C GLU A 102 -7.04 5.81 -8.11
N ARG A 103 -7.47 5.00 -7.16
CA ARG A 103 -8.89 4.76 -6.90
C ARG A 103 -9.40 5.72 -5.83
N HIS A 104 -10.61 6.21 -6.01
CA HIS A 104 -11.23 7.18 -5.10
C HIS A 104 -12.54 6.62 -4.56
N LEU A 105 -12.81 6.86 -3.27
CA LEU A 105 -14.04 6.47 -2.60
C LEU A 105 -14.74 7.71 -2.09
N VAL A 106 -16.01 7.88 -2.43
CA VAL A 106 -16.83 9.00 -2.01
C VAL A 106 -17.64 8.64 -0.77
N ILE A 107 -17.66 9.53 0.21
CA ILE A 107 -18.47 9.44 1.44
C ILE A 107 -19.39 10.65 1.51
N ASP A 108 -20.68 10.41 1.73
CA ASP A 108 -21.71 11.44 1.96
C ASP A 108 -22.35 11.21 3.32
N SER A 109 -22.38 12.26 4.18
CA SER A 109 -22.77 12.16 5.59
C SER A 109 -24.10 12.84 5.93
N LYS A 110 -24.73 13.50 4.96
CA LYS A 110 -25.95 14.31 5.19
C LYS A 110 -27.17 13.45 5.47
N PHE A 111 -27.52 13.34 6.74
CA PHE A 111 -28.67 12.59 7.19
C PHE A 111 -29.42 13.32 8.33
N SER A 112 -30.75 13.28 8.32
CA SER A 112 -31.59 13.82 9.40
C SER A 112 -31.94 12.73 10.40
N PHE A 113 -31.58 12.93 11.66
CA PHE A 113 -31.84 11.98 12.75
C PHE A 113 -33.18 12.25 13.48
N ARG A 114 -34.00 13.20 13.02
CA ARG A 114 -35.23 13.60 13.75
C ARG A 114 -36.13 12.39 14.04
N ALA A 115 -36.45 11.58 13.06
CA ALA A 115 -37.30 10.39 13.25
C ALA A 115 -36.67 9.34 14.18
N TYR A 116 -35.36 9.25 14.23
CA TYR A 116 -34.62 8.42 15.18
C TYR A 116 -34.71 8.94 16.59
N TYR A 117 -34.55 10.26 16.83
CA TYR A 117 -34.72 10.85 18.15
C TYR A 117 -36.17 10.76 18.65
N ASP A 118 -37.16 10.95 17.79
CA ASP A 118 -38.58 10.74 18.10
C ASP A 118 -38.79 9.28 18.53
N TYR A 119 -38.22 8.29 17.83
CA TYR A 119 -38.24 6.87 18.20
C TYR A 119 -37.66 6.63 19.59
N CYS A 120 -36.52 7.25 19.92
CA CYS A 120 -35.86 7.08 21.22
C CYS A 120 -36.60 7.78 22.37
N SER A 121 -37.42 8.81 22.08
CA SER A 121 -38.04 9.66 23.08
C SER A 121 -39.41 9.18 23.56
N VAL A 122 -40.07 8.31 22.76
CA VAL A 122 -41.43 7.81 23.10
C VAL A 122 -41.36 6.50 23.85
N SER A 123 -42.25 6.36 24.86
CA SER A 123 -42.40 5.14 25.65
C SER A 123 -43.51 4.22 25.13
N ASP A 124 -44.49 4.77 24.41
CA ASP A 124 -45.57 3.98 23.79
C ASP A 124 -45.05 3.16 22.60
N GLU A 125 -45.34 1.84 22.63
CA GLU A 125 -44.83 0.90 21.64
C GLU A 125 -45.39 1.18 20.23
N LYS A 126 -46.65 1.61 20.13
CA LYS A 126 -47.26 1.92 18.81
C LYS A 126 -46.66 3.18 18.18
N GLU A 127 -46.38 4.20 18.99
CA GLU A 127 -45.74 5.41 18.51
C GLU A 127 -44.26 5.12 18.15
N ARG A 128 -43.58 4.31 18.94
CA ARG A 128 -42.22 3.85 18.66
C ARG A 128 -42.13 3.13 17.33
N ASP A 129 -43.07 2.21 17.07
CA ASP A 129 -43.16 1.52 15.79
C ASP A 129 -43.38 2.45 14.60
N LYS A 130 -44.23 3.48 14.80
CA LYS A 130 -44.48 4.51 13.77
C LYS A 130 -43.19 5.27 13.44
N PHE A 131 -42.48 5.75 14.46
CA PHE A 131 -41.25 6.49 14.26
C PHE A 131 -40.10 5.63 13.72
N GLY A 132 -40.01 4.35 14.11
CA GLY A 132 -39.06 3.39 13.54
C GLY A 132 -39.26 3.18 12.03
N LYS A 133 -40.53 2.99 11.61
CA LYS A 133 -40.88 2.89 10.18
C LYS A 133 -40.58 4.19 9.42
N LEU A 134 -40.90 5.35 10.01
CA LEU A 134 -40.58 6.63 9.40
C LEU A 134 -39.08 6.84 9.26
N HIS A 135 -38.29 6.47 10.27
CA HIS A 135 -36.83 6.54 10.20
C HIS A 135 -36.26 5.66 9.07
N SER A 136 -36.69 4.42 8.99
CA SER A 136 -36.28 3.51 7.91
C SER A 136 -36.63 4.05 6.52
N GLN A 137 -37.84 4.64 6.39
CA GLN A 137 -38.27 5.28 5.15
C GLN A 137 -37.35 6.46 4.78
N ARG A 138 -36.96 7.31 5.75
CA ARG A 138 -36.03 8.42 5.52
C ARG A 138 -34.66 7.95 5.05
N VAL A 139 -34.14 6.86 5.62
CA VAL A 139 -32.89 6.24 5.13
C VAL A 139 -33.04 5.81 3.67
N LYS A 140 -34.18 5.18 3.31
CA LYS A 140 -34.47 4.74 1.94
C LYS A 140 -34.57 5.90 0.95
N GLU A 141 -35.23 7.00 1.35
CA GLU A 141 -35.30 8.23 0.56
C GLU A 141 -33.88 8.80 0.33
N ARG A 142 -33.06 8.83 1.38
CA ARG A 142 -31.69 9.32 1.27
C ARG A 142 -30.81 8.48 0.34
N ILE A 143 -30.95 7.15 0.37
CA ILE A 143 -30.26 6.26 -0.58
C ILE A 143 -30.68 6.60 -2.02
N LYS A 144 -31.97 6.88 -2.27
CA LYS A 144 -32.44 7.27 -3.58
C LYS A 144 -31.84 8.61 -4.04
N GLU A 145 -31.93 9.65 -3.21
CA GLU A 145 -31.34 10.97 -3.49
C GLU A 145 -29.85 10.87 -3.79
N LEU A 146 -29.11 10.11 -2.98
CA LEU A 146 -27.67 9.93 -3.17
C LEU A 146 -27.36 9.21 -4.48
N SER A 147 -28.17 8.22 -4.86
CA SER A 147 -28.00 7.51 -6.15
C SER A 147 -28.21 8.42 -7.38
N GLU A 148 -28.98 9.52 -7.21
CA GLU A 148 -29.23 10.49 -8.27
C GLU A 148 -28.09 11.50 -8.44
N LYS A 149 -27.22 11.66 -7.42
CA LYS A 149 -26.05 12.56 -7.48
C LYS A 149 -24.95 12.10 -8.42
N LYS A 150 -24.93 10.81 -8.80
CA LYS A 150 -23.98 10.21 -9.76
C LYS A 150 -22.53 10.66 -9.58
N TYR A 151 -21.99 10.52 -8.40
CA TYR A 151 -20.57 10.83 -8.13
C TYR A 151 -19.61 10.03 -9.01
N SER A 152 -20.05 8.91 -9.58
CA SER A 152 -19.31 8.14 -10.61
C SER A 152 -19.02 8.93 -11.89
N ASP A 153 -19.77 10.00 -12.16
CA ASP A 153 -19.66 10.79 -13.38
C ASP A 153 -18.64 11.94 -13.23
N ILE A 154 -18.07 12.12 -12.04
CA ILE A 154 -16.96 13.06 -11.80
C ILE A 154 -15.70 12.49 -12.47
N LYS A 155 -15.26 13.11 -13.57
CA LYS A 155 -14.14 12.61 -14.41
C LYS A 155 -12.81 12.59 -13.66
N GLU A 156 -12.62 13.51 -12.71
CA GLU A 156 -11.44 13.63 -11.88
C GLU A 156 -11.34 12.50 -10.85
N LEU A 157 -12.47 11.83 -10.56
CA LEU A 157 -12.52 10.76 -9.56
C LEU A 157 -12.61 9.39 -10.25
N LYS A 158 -11.57 8.59 -10.13
CA LYS A 158 -11.58 7.17 -10.52
C LYS A 158 -12.26 6.36 -9.41
N THR A 159 -13.58 6.53 -9.25
CA THR A 159 -14.34 5.83 -8.21
C THR A 159 -14.61 4.38 -8.60
N PRO A 160 -14.67 3.44 -7.63
CA PRO A 160 -15.06 2.04 -7.89
C PRO A 160 -16.55 1.87 -8.21
N GLY A 161 -17.27 2.96 -8.49
CA GLY A 161 -18.71 2.93 -8.76
C GLY A 161 -19.59 2.77 -7.52
N MET A 162 -19.00 2.81 -6.30
CA MET A 162 -19.71 2.70 -5.04
C MET A 162 -19.51 3.97 -4.21
N THR A 163 -20.61 4.49 -3.62
CA THR A 163 -20.60 5.64 -2.70
C THR A 163 -20.97 5.18 -1.29
N PHE A 164 -20.31 5.68 -0.28
CA PHE A 164 -20.63 5.41 1.11
C PHE A 164 -21.62 6.44 1.65
N LEU A 165 -22.77 5.98 2.14
CA LEU A 165 -23.69 6.79 2.91
C LEU A 165 -23.37 6.60 4.40
N PHE A 166 -22.80 7.62 5.02
CA PHE A 166 -22.44 7.62 6.41
C PHE A 166 -23.63 8.03 7.27
N ILE A 167 -24.02 7.17 8.20
CA ILE A 167 -25.07 7.39 9.19
C ILE A 167 -24.39 7.55 10.54
N GLY A 168 -24.21 8.78 11.00
CA GLY A 168 -23.36 9.19 12.13
C GLY A 168 -23.69 8.60 13.51
N ILE A 169 -24.66 7.69 13.63
CA ILE A 169 -25.07 7.01 14.87
C ILE A 169 -25.25 5.53 14.57
N ASP A 170 -24.52 4.64 15.29
CA ASP A 170 -24.58 3.18 15.08
C ASP A 170 -25.99 2.63 15.27
N ASP A 171 -26.66 3.04 16.35
CA ASP A 171 -28.00 2.56 16.66
C ASP A 171 -29.05 3.05 15.66
N ALA A 172 -28.87 4.24 15.08
CA ALA A 172 -29.77 4.72 14.03
C ALA A 172 -29.76 3.81 12.80
N LEU A 173 -28.59 3.31 12.38
CA LEU A 173 -28.52 2.34 11.30
C LEU A 173 -29.18 1.01 11.69
N ASN A 174 -28.94 0.51 12.90
CA ASN A 174 -29.52 -0.72 13.40
C ASN A 174 -31.07 -0.65 13.45
N ILE A 175 -31.63 0.47 13.93
CA ILE A 175 -33.07 0.68 13.94
C ILE A 175 -33.64 0.75 12.52
N ALA A 176 -32.99 1.44 11.59
CA ALA A 176 -33.44 1.50 10.21
C ALA A 176 -33.53 0.09 9.59
N LEU A 177 -32.50 -0.74 9.79
CA LEU A 177 -32.43 -2.12 9.30
C LEU A 177 -33.45 -3.05 9.99
N LYS A 178 -33.74 -2.82 11.27
CA LYS A 178 -34.77 -3.56 12.00
C LYS A 178 -36.17 -3.37 11.40
N TYR A 179 -36.49 -2.16 10.93
CA TYR A 179 -37.80 -1.84 10.36
C TYR A 179 -37.90 -2.05 8.84
N ASP A 180 -36.78 -2.12 8.11
CA ASP A 180 -36.75 -2.53 6.69
C ASP A 180 -35.50 -3.34 6.38
N ASN A 181 -35.61 -4.66 6.46
CA ASN A 181 -34.54 -5.60 6.13
C ASN A 181 -34.07 -5.53 4.67
N SER A 182 -34.85 -4.90 3.79
CA SER A 182 -34.51 -4.75 2.37
C SER A 182 -33.55 -3.60 2.10
N LEU A 183 -33.28 -2.71 3.08
CA LEU A 183 -32.47 -1.49 2.90
C LEU A 183 -31.07 -1.80 2.38
N LEU A 184 -30.40 -2.83 2.91
CA LEU A 184 -29.06 -3.19 2.46
C LEU A 184 -29.06 -3.61 0.99
N SER A 185 -29.99 -4.49 0.60
CA SER A 185 -30.08 -4.94 -0.79
C SER A 185 -30.53 -3.80 -1.74
N PHE A 186 -31.36 -2.90 -1.24
CA PHE A 186 -31.78 -1.70 -1.97
C PHE A 186 -30.61 -0.73 -2.20
N ALA A 187 -29.81 -0.47 -1.17
CA ALA A 187 -28.61 0.37 -1.26
C ALA A 187 -27.56 -0.24 -2.22
N THR A 188 -27.28 -1.54 -2.07
CA THR A 188 -26.30 -2.25 -2.93
C THR A 188 -26.69 -2.21 -4.41
N LYS A 189 -28.00 -2.40 -4.74
CA LYS A 189 -28.50 -2.27 -6.12
C LYS A 189 -28.29 -0.88 -6.73
N LYS A 190 -28.12 0.13 -5.88
CA LYS A 190 -27.83 1.53 -6.26
C LYS A 190 -26.36 1.90 -6.11
N ASN A 191 -25.47 0.92 -5.90
CA ASN A 191 -24.06 1.12 -5.63
C ASN A 191 -23.79 2.01 -4.41
N ILE A 192 -24.60 1.89 -3.37
CA ILE A 192 -24.44 2.61 -2.11
C ILE A 192 -24.20 1.59 -1.00
N ALA A 193 -23.17 1.85 -0.18
CA ALA A 193 -22.92 1.13 1.06
C ALA A 193 -23.34 2.01 2.25
N LEU A 194 -24.12 1.43 3.17
CA LEU A 194 -24.51 2.10 4.42
C LEU A 194 -23.45 1.83 5.48
N LEU A 195 -22.93 2.88 6.09
CA LEU A 195 -21.91 2.76 7.12
C LEU A 195 -22.26 3.57 8.36
N SER A 196 -22.15 2.93 9.50
CA SER A 196 -22.18 3.56 10.81
C SER A 196 -20.78 4.06 11.23
N PRO A 197 -20.63 4.84 12.31
CA PRO A 197 -19.33 5.26 12.83
C PRO A 197 -18.35 4.11 13.05
N THR A 198 -18.80 3.05 13.71
CA THR A 198 -17.99 1.84 13.93
C THR A 198 -17.51 1.21 12.63
N GLN A 199 -18.42 1.04 11.66
CA GLN A 199 -18.09 0.41 10.38
C GLN A 199 -17.18 1.30 9.52
N LEU A 200 -17.41 2.61 9.52
CA LEU A 200 -16.52 3.54 8.80
C LEU A 200 -15.13 3.58 9.43
N HIS A 201 -15.02 3.62 10.76
CA HIS A 201 -13.73 3.56 11.44
C HIS A 201 -12.92 2.31 11.06
N MET A 202 -13.56 1.15 11.07
CA MET A 202 -12.92 -0.10 10.62
C MET A 202 -12.49 -0.04 9.15
N ALA A 203 -13.33 0.53 8.28
CA ALA A 203 -13.01 0.68 6.86
C ALA A 203 -11.80 1.62 6.64
N LEU A 204 -11.74 2.74 7.38
CA LEU A 204 -10.62 3.69 7.31
C LEU A 204 -9.30 3.04 7.75
N HIS A 205 -9.31 2.24 8.82
CA HIS A 205 -8.13 1.46 9.22
C HIS A 205 -7.71 0.42 8.18
N MET A 206 -8.67 -0.20 7.49
CA MET A 206 -8.35 -1.08 6.35
C MET A 206 -7.68 -0.30 5.22
N PHE A 207 -8.12 0.92 4.94
CA PHE A 207 -7.51 1.78 3.90
C PHE A 207 -6.10 2.21 4.29
N GLU A 208 -5.86 2.58 5.56
CA GLU A 208 -4.49 2.84 6.07
C GLU A 208 -3.58 1.61 5.87
N ASN A 209 -4.07 0.42 6.19
CA ASN A 209 -3.33 -0.82 5.97
C ASN A 209 -3.05 -1.08 4.48
N LEU A 210 -4.01 -0.80 3.58
CA LEU A 210 -3.80 -0.92 2.13
C LEU A 210 -2.69 0.01 1.64
N TRP A 211 -2.65 1.26 2.09
CA TRP A 211 -1.59 2.21 1.78
C TRP A 211 -0.22 1.73 2.29
N ARG A 212 -0.18 1.18 3.50
CA ARG A 212 1.06 0.63 4.08
C ARG A 212 1.59 -0.55 3.28
N ILE A 213 0.72 -1.47 2.86
CA ILE A 213 1.10 -2.62 2.02
C ILE A 213 1.58 -2.15 0.64
N ASP A 214 0.89 -1.21 0.03
CA ASP A 214 1.26 -0.65 -1.28
C ASP A 214 2.65 -0.01 -1.25
N LYS A 215 2.91 0.84 -0.25
CA LYS A 215 4.22 1.46 -0.01
C LYS A 215 5.33 0.42 0.22
N GLN A 216 5.06 -0.65 0.98
CA GLN A 216 6.01 -1.73 1.18
C GLN A 216 6.31 -2.48 -0.12
N SER A 217 5.29 -2.75 -0.95
CA SER A 217 5.43 -3.39 -2.26
C SER A 217 6.28 -2.54 -3.21
N GLU A 218 6.05 -1.24 -3.24
CA GLU A 218 6.85 -0.30 -4.05
C GLU A 218 8.33 -0.29 -3.60
N GLN A 219 8.58 -0.28 -2.30
CA GLN A 219 9.94 -0.36 -1.76
C GLN A 219 10.62 -1.69 -2.10
N ALA A 220 9.90 -2.81 -1.96
CA ALA A 220 10.43 -4.12 -2.32
C ALA A 220 10.79 -4.22 -3.81
N PHE A 221 9.97 -3.63 -4.68
CA PHE A 221 10.26 -3.55 -6.11
C PHE A 221 11.52 -2.72 -6.41
N LYS A 222 11.69 -1.57 -5.75
CA LYS A 222 12.92 -0.75 -5.88
C LYS A 222 14.17 -1.53 -5.44
N ILE A 223 14.09 -2.26 -4.32
CA ILE A 223 15.19 -3.11 -3.84
C ILE A 223 15.52 -4.20 -4.87
N TYR A 224 14.51 -4.85 -5.43
CA TYR A 224 14.69 -5.87 -6.47
C TYR A 224 15.41 -5.31 -7.71
N GLU A 225 15.01 -4.15 -8.20
CA GLU A 225 15.65 -3.49 -9.35
C GLU A 225 17.12 -3.13 -9.07
N GLU A 226 17.43 -2.62 -7.89
CA GLU A 226 18.82 -2.34 -7.51
C GLU A 226 19.65 -3.61 -7.36
N ALA A 227 19.08 -4.67 -6.80
CA ALA A 227 19.75 -5.98 -6.72
C ALA A 227 20.03 -6.55 -8.12
N ARG A 228 19.09 -6.42 -9.08
CA ARG A 228 19.28 -6.84 -10.46
C ARG A 228 20.47 -6.11 -11.12
N LYS A 229 20.54 -4.78 -10.97
CA LYS A 229 21.66 -3.97 -11.48
C LYS A 229 23.00 -4.37 -10.86
N LEU A 230 23.00 -4.74 -9.56
CA LEU A 230 24.20 -5.21 -8.87
C LEU A 230 24.68 -6.56 -9.44
N VAL A 231 23.76 -7.49 -9.70
CA VAL A 231 24.08 -8.79 -10.33
C VAL A 231 24.67 -8.59 -11.73
N GLU A 232 24.11 -7.70 -12.55
CA GLU A 232 24.65 -7.36 -13.87
C GLU A 232 26.08 -6.81 -13.79
N LYS A 233 26.37 -5.91 -12.84
CA LYS A 233 27.72 -5.38 -12.60
C LYS A 233 28.69 -6.48 -12.14
N LEU A 234 28.22 -7.39 -11.28
CA LEU A 234 29.04 -8.51 -10.80
C LEU A 234 29.40 -9.45 -11.96
N ALA A 235 28.46 -9.77 -12.84
CA ALA A 235 28.74 -10.59 -14.04
C ALA A 235 29.82 -9.92 -14.90
N GLY A 236 29.70 -8.62 -15.20
CA GLY A 236 30.72 -7.90 -15.96
C GLY A 236 32.10 -7.84 -15.27
N PHE A 237 32.11 -7.81 -13.92
CA PHE A 237 33.35 -7.91 -13.18
C PHE A 237 34.00 -9.31 -13.30
N VAL A 238 33.21 -10.38 -13.20
CA VAL A 238 33.70 -11.77 -13.41
C VAL A 238 34.31 -11.94 -14.80
N ASP A 239 33.62 -11.46 -15.85
CA ASP A 239 34.15 -11.50 -17.23
C ASP A 239 35.48 -10.76 -17.36
N SER A 240 35.61 -9.61 -16.70
CA SER A 240 36.83 -8.81 -16.67
C SER A 240 37.99 -9.55 -15.95
N MET A 241 37.68 -10.24 -14.86
CA MET A 241 38.65 -11.05 -14.11
C MET A 241 39.11 -12.25 -14.91
N ASP A 242 38.24 -12.93 -15.63
CA ASP A 242 38.55 -14.04 -16.52
C ASP A 242 39.47 -13.57 -17.67
N SER A 243 39.16 -12.44 -18.27
CA SER A 243 40.01 -11.82 -19.31
C SER A 243 41.41 -11.49 -18.80
N LEU A 244 41.50 -10.92 -17.58
CA LEU A 244 42.77 -10.66 -16.93
C LEU A 244 43.54 -11.92 -16.63
N GLY A 245 42.89 -12.98 -16.14
CA GLY A 245 43.49 -14.31 -15.92
C GLY A 245 44.10 -14.89 -17.18
N ASN A 246 43.38 -14.82 -18.30
CA ASN A 246 43.88 -15.26 -19.61
C ASN A 246 45.09 -14.46 -20.08
N THR A 247 45.08 -13.15 -19.86
CA THR A 247 46.23 -12.26 -20.21
C THR A 247 47.45 -12.58 -19.38
N ILE A 248 47.30 -12.83 -18.10
CA ILE A 248 48.40 -13.26 -17.20
C ILE A 248 48.96 -14.60 -17.66
N ALA A 249 48.13 -15.59 -17.94
CA ALA A 249 48.55 -16.90 -18.43
C ALA A 249 49.35 -16.80 -19.75
N LEU A 250 48.88 -15.98 -20.71
CA LEU A 250 49.60 -15.71 -21.95
C LEU A 250 50.94 -15.03 -21.71
N SER A 251 51.00 -14.07 -20.81
CA SER A 251 52.24 -13.37 -20.43
C SER A 251 53.24 -14.33 -19.80
N GLN A 252 52.78 -15.21 -18.90
CA GLN A 252 53.60 -16.27 -18.28
C GLN A 252 54.19 -17.19 -19.31
N LYS A 253 53.39 -17.63 -20.31
CA LYS A 253 53.86 -18.47 -21.43
C LYS A 253 54.94 -17.76 -22.26
N LYS A 254 54.71 -16.50 -22.65
CA LYS A 254 55.70 -15.67 -23.37
C LYS A 254 57.00 -15.51 -22.60
N PHE A 255 56.91 -15.29 -21.28
CA PHE A 255 58.07 -15.19 -20.42
C PHE A 255 58.86 -16.51 -20.39
N THR A 256 58.18 -17.64 -20.22
CA THR A 256 58.80 -18.99 -20.25
C THR A 256 59.49 -19.27 -21.60
N ASP A 257 58.81 -18.95 -22.71
CA ASP A 257 59.36 -19.12 -24.05
C ASP A 257 60.65 -18.26 -24.26
N ALA A 258 60.63 -17.02 -23.79
CA ALA A 258 61.82 -16.13 -23.84
C ALA A 258 62.98 -16.68 -22.99
N LYS A 259 62.70 -17.15 -21.76
CA LYS A 259 63.67 -17.77 -20.87
C LYS A 259 64.28 -19.02 -21.49
N ASN A 260 63.46 -19.87 -22.08
CA ASN A 260 63.96 -21.09 -22.79
C ASN A 260 64.87 -20.73 -23.95
N LYS A 261 64.59 -19.72 -24.76
CA LYS A 261 65.48 -19.24 -25.83
C LYS A 261 66.79 -18.68 -25.29
N LEU A 262 66.80 -18.05 -24.15
CA LEU A 262 67.98 -17.44 -23.57
C LEU A 262 68.86 -18.48 -22.83
N VAL A 263 68.24 -19.29 -21.92
CA VAL A 263 68.99 -20.12 -20.96
C VAL A 263 68.74 -21.62 -21.11
N ASP A 264 67.48 -22.06 -21.02
CA ASP A 264 67.12 -23.46 -20.72
C ASP A 264 66.83 -24.31 -21.96
N GLY A 265 66.56 -23.74 -23.13
CA GLY A 265 66.18 -24.50 -24.35
C GLY A 265 67.35 -25.11 -25.11
N THR A 266 67.08 -26.24 -25.81
CA THR A 266 67.97 -26.80 -26.74
C THR A 266 68.37 -25.82 -27.87
N GLY A 267 69.64 -25.41 -27.92
CA GLY A 267 70.08 -24.35 -28.82
C GLY A 267 69.95 -22.96 -28.32
N SER A 268 69.72 -22.78 -27.00
CA SER A 268 69.67 -21.47 -26.31
C SER A 268 70.95 -20.63 -26.55
N ILE A 269 70.79 -19.33 -26.45
CA ILE A 269 71.89 -18.36 -26.58
C ILE A 269 73.06 -18.77 -25.66
N SER A 270 72.78 -19.07 -24.39
CA SER A 270 73.76 -19.54 -23.40
C SER A 270 74.45 -20.81 -23.83
N SER A 271 73.75 -21.80 -24.38
CA SER A 271 74.30 -23.03 -24.90
C SER A 271 75.24 -22.80 -26.12
N ARG A 272 74.86 -21.86 -26.98
CA ARG A 272 75.70 -21.46 -28.14
C ARG A 272 76.96 -20.72 -27.72
N ILE A 273 76.84 -19.84 -26.78
CA ILE A 273 77.97 -19.08 -26.18
C ILE A 273 78.99 -20.07 -25.54
N ASN A 274 78.49 -21.00 -24.71
CA ASN A 274 79.37 -22.03 -24.10
C ASN A 274 80.09 -22.92 -25.13
N LYS A 275 79.35 -23.23 -26.19
CA LYS A 275 79.99 -24.01 -27.32
C LYS A 275 81.06 -23.18 -28.05
N LEU A 276 80.84 -21.88 -28.27
CA LEU A 276 81.85 -21.02 -28.88
C LEU A 276 83.09 -20.86 -27.97
N ILE A 277 82.87 -20.69 -26.66
CA ILE A 277 84.00 -20.63 -25.69
C ILE A 277 84.79 -21.92 -25.72
N SER A 278 84.17 -23.12 -25.73
CA SER A 278 84.79 -24.39 -25.76
C SER A 278 85.58 -24.63 -27.04
N LEU A 279 85.10 -24.09 -28.18
CA LEU A 279 85.83 -24.17 -29.46
C LEU A 279 87.07 -23.27 -29.46
N GLY A 280 86.94 -22.02 -28.91
CA GLY A 280 88.08 -21.13 -28.81
C GLY A 280 89.18 -21.65 -27.86
N GLU A 281 88.77 -22.30 -26.73
CA GLU A 281 89.78 -22.97 -25.86
C GLU A 281 90.47 -24.14 -26.51
N LYS A 282 89.79 -24.90 -27.40
CA LYS A 282 90.40 -25.95 -28.14
C LYS A 282 91.42 -25.45 -29.20
N GLU A 283 91.14 -24.33 -29.88
CA GLU A 283 92.08 -23.71 -30.80
C GLU A 283 93.28 -23.12 -30.05
N THR A 284 93.10 -22.48 -28.93
CA THR A 284 94.21 -21.94 -28.13
C THR A 284 95.11 -23.03 -27.55
N LYS A 285 94.54 -24.23 -27.23
CA LYS A 285 95.32 -25.40 -26.83
C LYS A 285 96.06 -26.04 -27.99
N LYS A 286 95.54 -26.01 -29.25
CA LYS A 286 96.27 -26.50 -30.44
C LYS A 286 97.44 -25.61 -30.76
N ILE A 287 97.31 -24.31 -30.74
CA ILE A 287 98.40 -23.36 -30.98
C ILE A 287 99.51 -23.49 -29.95
N LYS A 288 99.24 -23.86 -28.70
CA LYS A 288 100.28 -24.10 -27.66
C LYS A 288 100.96 -25.46 -27.77
N ASN A 289 100.50 -26.41 -28.53
CA ASN A 289 101.08 -27.71 -28.72
C ASN A 289 101.90 -27.78 -30.01
N ASP A 290 101.86 -26.76 -30.88
CA ASP A 290 102.63 -26.68 -32.16
C ASP A 290 103.87 -25.76 -32.06
N ASP A 291 104.20 -25.26 -30.87
CA ASP A 291 105.48 -24.56 -30.50
C ASP A 291 106.35 -25.57 -29.69
#